data_0cc4cd837634319c53eded1ffb92fc52
#
_entry.id   0cc4cd837634319c53eded1ffb92fc52
#
_cell.length_a   1.000
_cell.length_b   1.000
_cell.length_c   1.000
_cell.angle_alpha   90.00
_cell.angle_beta   90.00
_cell.angle_gamma   90.00
#
_symmetry.space_group_name_H-M   'P 1'
#
loop_
_entity.id
_entity.type
_entity.pdbx_description
1 polymer ?
#
loop_
_entity_poly.entity_id
_entity_poly.type
_entity_poly.pdbx_seq_one_letter_code
_entity_poly.pdbx_strand_id
1 'polypeptide(L)'
;MNEFRINSFSEYKKEHKKSVKDPEKFWDKIAENFIWHQKWDKTLEYNFEKADFKWFQGGKLNITENVLDRHLEKNGNKTALIWEPNNPLEESRILTYRQLYSKVCQFANVLKNNEIGR
;
A
#
# COMPACT_ATOMS: atom_id res chain seq x y z
N MET A 1 -3.12 11.04 10.67
CA MET A 1 -3.02 10.45 9.33
C MET A 1 -3.68 11.34 8.29
N ASN A 2 -3.35 12.63 8.26
CA ASN A 2 -3.86 13.61 7.30
C ASN A 2 -2.73 14.32 6.52
N GLU A 3 -1.48 13.89 6.71
CA GLU A 3 -0.29 14.61 6.22
C GLU A 3 -0.13 14.56 4.68
N PHE A 4 -0.81 13.61 4.03
CA PHE A 4 -0.77 13.45 2.57
C PHE A 4 -2.09 13.79 1.87
N ARG A 5 -3.05 14.37 2.61
CA ARG A 5 -4.30 14.80 1.99
C ARG A 5 -4.09 16.10 1.24
N ILE A 6 -4.28 16.08 -0.06
CA ILE A 6 -4.28 17.26 -0.92
C ILE A 6 -5.69 17.84 -0.93
N ASN A 7 -5.84 19.09 -0.47
CA ASN A 7 -7.15 19.73 -0.31
C ASN A 7 -7.42 20.81 -1.36
N SER A 8 -6.43 21.17 -2.18
CA SER A 8 -6.56 22.19 -3.22
C SER A 8 -5.66 21.93 -4.42
N PHE A 9 -6.03 22.49 -5.57
CA PHE A 9 -5.19 22.42 -6.77
C PHE A 9 -3.85 23.14 -6.63
N SER A 10 -3.80 24.19 -5.82
CA SER A 10 -2.55 24.89 -5.48
C SER A 10 -1.60 23.98 -4.69
N GLU A 11 -2.14 23.25 -3.72
CA GLU A 11 -1.38 22.28 -2.92
C GLU A 11 -0.87 21.12 -3.78
N TYR A 12 -1.73 20.60 -4.68
CA TYR A 12 -1.32 19.60 -5.66
C TYR A 12 -0.12 20.05 -6.50
N LYS A 13 -0.19 21.27 -7.08
CA LYS A 13 0.92 21.82 -7.88
C LYS A 13 2.22 21.91 -7.07
N LYS A 14 2.12 22.31 -5.80
CA LYS A 14 3.27 22.43 -4.90
C LYS A 14 3.90 21.07 -4.64
N GLU A 15 3.10 20.07 -4.30
CA GLU A 15 3.60 18.73 -4.01
C GLU A 15 4.12 18.03 -5.28
N HIS A 16 3.44 18.16 -6.40
CA HIS A 16 3.92 17.68 -7.69
C HIS A 16 5.28 18.31 -8.07
N LYS A 17 5.45 19.63 -7.88
CA LYS A 17 6.74 20.26 -8.13
C LYS A 17 7.87 19.70 -7.25
N LYS A 18 7.58 19.36 -6.00
CA LYS A 18 8.55 18.72 -5.09
C LYS A 18 8.90 17.32 -5.58
N SER A 19 7.90 16.51 -5.94
CA SER A 19 8.11 15.12 -6.38
C SER A 19 8.95 15.02 -7.68
N VAL A 20 8.83 16.00 -8.56
CA VAL A 20 9.64 16.07 -9.80
C VAL A 20 11.03 16.62 -9.55
N LYS A 21 11.16 17.63 -8.66
CA LYS A 21 12.44 18.28 -8.40
C LYS A 21 13.42 17.40 -7.64
N ASP A 22 12.91 16.66 -6.66
CA ASP A 22 13.70 15.79 -5.79
C ASP A 22 12.86 14.53 -5.45
N PRO A 23 12.75 13.59 -6.39
CA PRO A 23 11.92 12.40 -6.22
C PRO A 23 12.42 11.53 -5.08
N GLU A 24 13.72 11.40 -4.87
CA GLU A 24 14.28 10.58 -3.81
C GLU A 24 13.80 11.05 -2.44
N LYS A 25 14.01 12.32 -2.12
CA LYS A 25 13.59 12.91 -0.85
C LYS A 25 12.07 12.95 -0.67
N PHE A 26 11.33 13.16 -1.75
CA PHE A 26 9.87 13.19 -1.72
C PHE A 26 9.30 11.82 -1.33
N TRP A 27 9.75 10.75 -2.01
CA TRP A 27 9.28 9.40 -1.76
C TRP A 27 9.84 8.79 -0.48
N ASP A 28 11.05 9.18 -0.06
CA ASP A 28 11.62 8.83 1.22
C ASP A 28 10.69 9.25 2.38
N LYS A 29 10.28 10.52 2.39
CA LYS A 29 9.35 11.04 3.39
C LYS A 29 8.01 10.30 3.39
N ILE A 30 7.48 9.94 2.22
CA ILE A 30 6.23 9.17 2.12
C ILE A 30 6.42 7.77 2.68
N ALA A 31 7.53 7.11 2.32
CA ALA A 31 7.84 5.75 2.74
C ALA A 31 8.01 5.59 4.26
N GLU A 32 8.45 6.64 4.97
CA GLU A 32 8.56 6.64 6.43
C GLU A 32 7.22 6.42 7.16
N ASN A 33 6.09 6.60 6.48
CA ASN A 33 4.76 6.37 7.06
C ASN A 33 4.29 4.90 6.98
N PHE A 34 5.07 4.04 6.36
CA PHE A 34 4.80 2.61 6.27
C PHE A 34 5.54 1.85 7.35
N ILE A 35 5.00 0.69 7.73
CA ILE A 35 5.64 -0.26 8.64
C ILE A 35 6.62 -1.09 7.82
N TRP A 36 7.91 -0.94 8.09
CA TRP A 36 8.97 -1.69 7.45
C TRP A 36 9.55 -2.72 8.41
N HIS A 37 9.73 -3.96 7.97
CA HIS A 37 10.48 -4.98 8.71
C HIS A 37 11.98 -4.70 8.67
N GLN A 38 12.45 -4.12 7.56
CA GLN A 38 13.80 -3.62 7.38
C GLN A 38 13.73 -2.31 6.59
N LYS A 39 14.28 -1.24 7.15
CA LYS A 39 14.36 0.05 6.45
C LYS A 39 15.29 -0.08 5.24
N TRP A 40 15.05 0.69 4.21
CA TRP A 40 15.87 0.73 3.00
C TRP A 40 17.19 1.48 3.22
N ASP A 41 18.19 1.14 2.42
CA ASP A 41 19.49 1.81 2.40
C ASP A 41 19.51 3.00 1.45
N LYS A 42 18.79 2.87 0.32
CA LYS A 42 18.67 3.91 -0.72
C LYS A 42 17.26 3.94 -1.29
N THR A 43 16.68 5.13 -1.36
CA THR A 43 15.28 5.32 -1.80
C THR A 43 15.11 5.13 -3.29
N LEU A 44 16.00 5.70 -4.10
CA LEU A 44 15.93 5.63 -5.56
C LEU A 44 17.33 5.57 -6.17
N GLU A 45 17.51 4.61 -7.08
CA GLU A 45 18.62 4.56 -8.01
C GLU A 45 18.08 4.32 -9.41
N TYR A 46 18.51 5.09 -10.38
CA TYR A 46 18.02 4.91 -11.75
C TYR A 46 19.05 5.25 -12.80
N ASN A 47 18.93 4.58 -13.95
CA ASN A 47 19.65 4.88 -15.18
C ASN A 47 18.66 4.78 -16.35
N PHE A 48 18.31 5.93 -16.94
CA PHE A 48 17.37 5.98 -18.06
C PHE A 48 17.88 5.29 -19.33
N GLU A 49 19.17 5.38 -19.62
CA GLU A 49 19.78 4.79 -20.82
C GLU A 49 19.71 3.24 -20.77
N LYS A 50 19.81 2.67 -19.56
CA LYS A 50 19.76 1.22 -19.35
C LYS A 50 18.38 0.72 -18.94
N ALA A 51 17.39 1.62 -18.81
CA ALA A 51 16.06 1.32 -18.25
C ALA A 51 16.13 0.58 -16.89
N ASP A 52 17.12 0.92 -16.06
CA ASP A 52 17.34 0.33 -14.73
C ASP A 52 16.81 1.29 -13.66
N PHE A 53 15.82 0.81 -12.89
CA PHE A 53 15.16 1.57 -11.82
C PHE A 53 15.04 0.70 -10.59
N LYS A 54 15.61 1.16 -9.47
CA LYS A 54 15.57 0.47 -8.17
C LYS A 54 15.00 1.40 -7.13
N TRP A 55 13.90 0.97 -6.52
CA TRP A 55 13.26 1.67 -5.41
C TRP A 55 13.49 0.95 -4.10
N PHE A 56 13.72 1.72 -3.03
CA PHE A 56 13.80 1.24 -1.65
C PHE A 56 14.72 0.03 -1.49
N GLN A 57 15.95 0.13 -2.02
CA GLN A 57 16.92 -0.95 -1.98
C GLN A 57 17.20 -1.43 -0.55
N GLY A 58 17.24 -2.74 -0.37
CA GLY A 58 17.43 -3.35 0.95
C GLY A 58 16.17 -3.34 1.82
N GLY A 59 15.17 -2.53 1.49
CA GLY A 59 13.93 -2.42 2.26
C GLY A 59 13.09 -3.70 2.21
N LYS A 60 12.48 -4.06 3.35
CA LYS A 60 11.53 -5.17 3.45
C LYS A 60 10.28 -4.73 4.18
N LEU A 61 9.14 -4.92 3.56
CA LEU A 61 7.84 -4.65 4.16
C LEU A 61 6.83 -5.71 3.73
N ASN A 62 5.77 -5.85 4.52
CA ASN A 62 4.57 -6.56 4.12
C ASN A 62 3.49 -5.53 3.82
N ILE A 63 3.06 -5.47 2.57
CA ILE A 63 2.01 -4.51 2.17
C ILE A 63 0.68 -4.82 2.86
N THR A 64 0.37 -6.08 3.13
CA THR A 64 -0.85 -6.49 3.82
C THR A 64 -0.92 -5.92 5.23
N GLU A 65 0.18 -5.95 5.99
CA GLU A 65 0.26 -5.31 7.31
C GLU A 65 -0.04 -3.81 7.22
N ASN A 66 0.42 -3.16 6.17
CA ASN A 66 0.23 -1.73 5.97
C ASN A 66 -1.19 -1.35 5.54
N VAL A 67 -1.88 -2.19 4.78
CA VAL A 67 -3.24 -1.88 4.27
C VAL A 67 -4.37 -2.52 5.08
N LEU A 68 -4.09 -3.56 5.85
CA LEU A 68 -5.09 -4.28 6.66
C LEU A 68 -4.78 -4.23 8.16
N ASP A 69 -3.70 -4.86 8.59
CA ASP A 69 -3.44 -5.16 10.00
C ASP A 69 -3.40 -3.90 10.85
N ARG A 70 -2.66 -2.89 10.43
CA ARG A 70 -2.55 -1.60 11.13
C ARG A 70 -3.88 -0.85 11.30
N HIS A 71 -4.91 -1.23 10.56
CA HIS A 71 -6.22 -0.61 10.60
C HIS A 71 -7.25 -1.36 11.44
N LEU A 72 -6.97 -2.61 11.86
CA LEU A 72 -7.94 -3.48 12.53
C LEU A 72 -8.44 -2.92 13.84
N GLU A 73 -7.56 -2.36 14.65
CA GLU A 73 -7.93 -1.81 15.96
C GLU A 73 -8.95 -0.67 15.84
N LYS A 74 -8.65 0.32 14.99
CA LYS A 74 -9.47 1.54 14.86
C LYS A 74 -10.60 1.44 13.84
N ASN A 75 -10.42 0.63 12.79
CA ASN A 75 -11.30 0.58 11.64
C ASN A 75 -11.84 -0.82 11.34
N GLY A 76 -11.63 -1.81 12.22
CA GLY A 76 -11.94 -3.21 11.97
C GLY A 76 -13.38 -3.47 11.50
N ASN A 77 -14.34 -2.69 11.97
CA ASN A 77 -15.75 -2.81 11.60
C ASN A 77 -16.18 -1.90 10.44
N LYS A 78 -15.28 -1.07 9.92
CA LYS A 78 -15.57 -0.24 8.73
C LYS A 78 -15.50 -1.08 7.47
N THR A 79 -16.24 -0.67 6.46
CA THR A 79 -16.18 -1.25 5.10
C THR A 79 -14.77 -1.09 4.54
N ALA A 80 -14.17 -2.21 4.14
CA ALA A 80 -12.86 -2.27 3.49
C ALA A 80 -12.97 -2.56 1.99
N LEU A 81 -13.99 -3.31 1.59
CA LEU A 81 -14.19 -3.72 0.21
C LEU A 81 -15.68 -3.77 -0.10
N ILE A 82 -16.05 -3.22 -1.25
CA ILE A 82 -17.36 -3.36 -1.87
C ILE A 82 -17.14 -4.01 -3.22
N TRP A 83 -17.76 -5.16 -3.43
CA TRP A 83 -17.79 -5.83 -4.72
C TRP A 83 -19.18 -5.69 -5.33
N GLU A 84 -19.22 -5.12 -6.53
CA GLU A 84 -20.43 -4.99 -7.33
C GLU A 84 -20.39 -5.97 -8.49
N PRO A 85 -21.39 -6.85 -8.64
CA PRO A 85 -21.44 -7.80 -9.74
C PRO A 85 -21.72 -7.10 -11.07
N ASN A 86 -21.25 -7.70 -12.16
CA ASN A 86 -21.58 -7.22 -13.50
C ASN A 86 -23.04 -7.53 -13.89
N ASN A 87 -23.61 -8.57 -13.29
CA ASN A 87 -25.03 -8.89 -13.45
C ASN A 87 -25.85 -8.14 -12.41
N PRO A 88 -26.78 -7.23 -12.82
CA PRO A 88 -27.57 -6.44 -11.88
C PRO A 88 -28.60 -7.23 -11.05
N LEU A 89 -28.79 -8.53 -11.37
CA LEU A 89 -29.65 -9.44 -10.59
C LEU A 89 -28.89 -10.14 -9.44
N GLU A 90 -27.57 -10.01 -9.39
CA GLU A 90 -26.75 -10.55 -8.30
C GLU A 90 -26.59 -9.50 -7.19
N GLU A 91 -26.51 -9.99 -5.95
CA GLU A 91 -26.32 -9.11 -4.79
C GLU A 91 -24.85 -8.64 -4.68
N SER A 92 -24.66 -7.36 -4.37
CA SER A 92 -23.34 -6.81 -4.01
C SER A 92 -22.80 -7.45 -2.72
N ARG A 93 -21.48 -7.48 -2.56
CA ARG A 93 -20.81 -8.02 -1.35
C ARG A 93 -19.99 -6.95 -0.68
N ILE A 94 -20.19 -6.80 0.62
CA ILE A 94 -19.45 -5.85 1.45
C ILE A 94 -18.65 -6.62 2.47
N LEU A 95 -17.36 -6.30 2.59
CA LEU A 95 -16.48 -6.84 3.62
C LEU A 95 -15.94 -5.70 4.49
N THR A 96 -15.99 -5.91 5.80
CA THR A 96 -15.25 -5.05 6.73
C THR A 96 -13.76 -5.38 6.73
N TYR A 97 -12.92 -4.49 7.29
CA TYR A 97 -11.48 -4.76 7.45
C TYR A 97 -11.23 -6.09 8.18
N ARG A 98 -11.97 -6.37 9.24
CA ARG A 98 -11.85 -7.62 10.01
C ARG A 98 -12.23 -8.86 9.20
N GLN A 99 -13.30 -8.78 8.42
CA GLN A 99 -13.72 -9.89 7.55
C GLN A 99 -12.72 -10.10 6.41
N LEU A 100 -12.21 -9.04 5.80
CA LEU A 100 -11.20 -9.12 4.76
C LEU A 100 -9.90 -9.72 5.32
N TYR A 101 -9.44 -9.26 6.48
CA TYR A 101 -8.29 -9.84 7.18
C TYR A 101 -8.43 -11.35 7.39
N SER A 102 -9.58 -11.80 7.92
CA SER A 102 -9.83 -13.25 8.10
C SER A 102 -9.70 -14.03 6.80
N LYS A 103 -10.24 -13.50 5.68
CA LYS A 103 -10.13 -14.14 4.36
C LYS A 103 -8.70 -14.16 3.84
N VAL A 104 -7.94 -13.08 4.05
CA VAL A 104 -6.51 -13.02 3.68
C VAL A 104 -5.71 -14.06 4.46
N CYS A 105 -5.94 -14.21 5.78
CA CYS A 105 -5.28 -15.23 6.58
C CYS A 105 -5.63 -16.66 6.13
N GLN A 106 -6.91 -16.91 5.79
CA GLN A 106 -7.34 -18.21 5.25
C GLN A 106 -6.61 -18.53 3.94
N PHE A 107 -6.55 -17.57 3.02
CA PHE A 107 -5.85 -17.75 1.74
C PHE A 107 -4.34 -17.95 1.92
N ALA A 108 -3.72 -17.20 2.84
CA ALA A 108 -2.31 -17.37 3.18
C ALA A 108 -2.01 -18.80 3.70
N ASN A 109 -2.93 -19.38 4.49
CA ASN A 109 -2.79 -20.77 4.94
C ASN A 109 -2.93 -21.76 3.77
N VAL A 110 -3.82 -21.51 2.82
CA VAL A 110 -3.92 -22.34 1.60
C VAL A 110 -2.60 -22.31 0.83
N LEU A 111 -1.98 -21.15 0.64
CA LEU A 111 -0.68 -21.02 -0.03
C LEU A 111 0.41 -21.81 0.72
N LYS A 112 0.48 -21.67 2.03
CA LYS A 112 1.44 -22.43 2.87
C LYS A 112 1.25 -23.93 2.76
N ASN A 113 0.01 -24.42 2.80
CA ASN A 113 -0.29 -25.84 2.71
C ASN A 113 0.03 -26.44 1.33
N ASN A 114 0.15 -25.60 0.30
CA ASN A 114 0.59 -25.97 -1.03
C ASN A 114 2.07 -25.65 -1.29
N GLU A 115 2.85 -25.43 -0.23
CA GLU A 115 4.29 -25.14 -0.27
C GLU A 115 4.66 -23.91 -1.13
N ILE A 116 3.71 -22.99 -1.33
CA ILE A 116 3.94 -21.73 -2.03
C ILE A 116 4.53 -20.76 -1.02
N GLY A 117 5.85 -20.55 -1.13
CA GLY A 117 6.61 -19.60 -0.34
C GLY A 117 6.94 -18.32 -1.12
N ARG A 118 7.85 -17.53 -0.51
CA ARG A 118 8.46 -16.38 -1.18
C ARG A 118 9.52 -16.82 -2.17
#